data_4a951f65e26203b482c222489dff3367
#
_entry.id   4a951f65e26203b482c222489dff3367
#
_cell.length_a   1.000
_cell.length_b   1.000
_cell.length_c   1.000
_cell.angle_alpha   90.00
_cell.angle_beta   90.00
_cell.angle_gamma   90.00
#
_symmetry.space_group_name_H-M   'P 1'
#
loop_
_entity.id
_entity.type
_entity.pdbx_description
1 polymer ?
#
loop_
_entity_poly.entity_id
_entity_poly.type
_entity_poly.pdbx_seq_one_letter_code
_entity_poly.pdbx_strand_id
1 'polypeptide(L)'
;MDMSQPDADGVYRGGSAKRRARTALAMDCLRRLWSDAVAAVPFDVPSTGIGFGAVGSLARGQIGPSSDLDLVIIYEPHTINDQQLNELTNKLWYPLWDSGLDQSVRTRQQCEAVTDSDLPAAMGWLDVKPIAGDTALISATATSILERWRRAVRKRLPELLNSARKRLDEFGRLAYLNQPDIKEARGGLRDSVLVSALTVSWLADRPHGRYDDEVEALLDVRDCIHLAAGKDANRLLAPYQAQ
;
A
#
# COMPACT_ATOMS: atom_id res chain seq x y z
N MET A 1 -1.65 19.06 -11.32
CA MET A 1 -1.64 19.94 -10.15
C MET A 1 -0.66 19.33 -9.16
N ASP A 2 0.42 20.01 -8.85
CA ASP A 2 1.44 19.51 -7.94
C ASP A 2 0.88 19.53 -6.50
N MET A 3 0.61 18.34 -5.96
CA MET A 3 0.02 18.13 -4.63
C MET A 3 1.09 18.20 -3.51
N SER A 4 2.36 18.40 -3.85
CA SER A 4 3.47 18.58 -2.92
C SER A 4 3.76 20.06 -2.59
N GLN A 5 3.01 21.01 -3.15
CA GLN A 5 3.23 22.42 -2.89
C GLN A 5 2.83 22.84 -1.46
N PRO A 6 3.60 23.74 -0.85
CA PRO A 6 3.25 24.32 0.44
C PRO A 6 1.95 25.16 0.34
N ASP A 7 1.34 25.40 1.47
CA ASP A 7 0.20 26.31 1.56
C ASP A 7 0.61 27.76 1.21
N ALA A 8 -0.36 28.68 1.09
CA ALA A 8 -0.13 30.06 0.64
C ALA A 8 0.88 30.86 1.50
N ASP A 9 1.16 30.41 2.71
CA ASP A 9 2.16 30.96 3.62
C ASP A 9 3.56 30.31 3.50
N GLY A 10 3.76 29.44 2.52
CA GLY A 10 5.04 28.75 2.30
C GLY A 10 5.30 27.59 3.26
N VAL A 11 4.36 27.25 4.13
CA VAL A 11 4.48 26.17 5.10
C VAL A 11 3.73 24.92 4.60
N TYR A 12 4.42 23.79 4.56
CA TYR A 12 3.73 22.52 4.30
C TYR A 12 2.94 22.10 5.54
N ARG A 13 1.64 22.04 5.38
CA ARG A 13 0.75 21.41 6.37
C ARG A 13 0.28 20.10 5.78
N GLY A 14 0.73 18.98 6.34
CA GLY A 14 0.21 17.66 6.04
C GLY A 14 -1.32 17.60 6.14
N GLY A 15 -1.86 16.43 6.19
CA GLY A 15 -3.26 16.23 6.51
C GLY A 15 -3.96 15.21 5.62
N SER A 16 -4.93 14.54 6.21
CA SER A 16 -5.69 13.48 5.57
C SER A 16 -6.39 13.93 4.28
N ALA A 17 -6.77 15.20 4.18
CA ALA A 17 -7.38 15.76 2.97
C ALA A 17 -6.39 15.77 1.79
N LYS A 18 -5.15 16.20 2.01
CA LYS A 18 -4.10 16.19 0.98
C LYS A 18 -3.74 14.74 0.57
N ARG A 19 -3.66 13.80 1.53
CA ARG A 19 -3.43 12.38 1.23
C ARG A 19 -4.58 11.76 0.42
N ARG A 20 -5.83 12.06 0.77
CA ARG A 20 -7.01 11.61 0.00
C ARG A 20 -6.99 12.16 -1.43
N ALA A 21 -6.70 13.45 -1.60
CA ALA A 21 -6.62 14.08 -2.92
C ALA A 21 -5.50 13.46 -3.77
N ARG A 22 -4.31 13.23 -3.19
CA ARG A 22 -3.19 12.54 -3.84
C ARG A 22 -3.56 11.12 -4.25
N THR A 23 -4.20 10.37 -3.35
CA THR A 23 -4.69 9.01 -3.63
C THR A 23 -5.70 9.01 -4.77
N ALA A 24 -6.68 9.92 -4.75
CA ALA A 24 -7.66 10.03 -5.82
C ALA A 24 -7.01 10.32 -7.18
N LEU A 25 -6.07 11.27 -7.21
CA LEU A 25 -5.30 11.60 -8.41
C LEU A 25 -4.50 10.40 -8.93
N ALA A 26 -3.79 9.68 -8.05
CA ALA A 26 -3.04 8.48 -8.42
C ALA A 26 -3.98 7.41 -8.99
N MET A 27 -5.11 7.14 -8.33
CA MET A 27 -6.10 6.17 -8.81
C MET A 27 -6.68 6.55 -10.18
N ASP A 28 -6.93 7.84 -10.42
CA ASP A 28 -7.44 8.32 -11.72
C ASP A 28 -6.38 8.21 -12.83
N CYS A 29 -5.13 8.53 -12.53
CA CYS A 29 -4.02 8.31 -13.46
C CYS A 29 -3.87 6.82 -13.82
N LEU A 30 -3.92 5.93 -12.83
CA LEU A 30 -3.80 4.49 -13.04
C LEU A 30 -4.98 3.92 -13.84
N ARG A 31 -6.21 4.42 -13.65
CA ARG A 31 -7.36 4.04 -14.50
C ARG A 31 -7.15 4.43 -15.96
N ARG A 32 -6.63 5.65 -16.21
CA ARG A 32 -6.31 6.10 -17.57
C ARG A 32 -5.22 5.22 -18.19
N LEU A 33 -4.14 4.95 -17.48
CA LEU A 33 -3.08 4.06 -17.95
C LEU A 33 -3.59 2.67 -18.32
N TRP A 34 -4.50 2.11 -17.53
CA TRP A 34 -5.17 0.85 -17.88
C TRP A 34 -5.96 0.97 -19.18
N SER A 35 -6.78 2.02 -19.33
CA SER A 35 -7.56 2.25 -20.54
C SER A 35 -6.68 2.41 -21.77
N ASP A 36 -5.57 3.15 -21.63
CA ASP A 36 -4.62 3.38 -22.72
C ASP A 36 -3.89 2.07 -23.09
N ALA A 37 -3.49 1.27 -22.09
CA ALA A 37 -2.88 -0.04 -22.32
C ALA A 37 -3.83 -1.01 -23.05
N VAL A 38 -5.10 -1.07 -22.64
CA VAL A 38 -6.14 -1.88 -23.28
C VAL A 38 -6.38 -1.43 -24.73
N ALA A 39 -6.40 -0.14 -24.98
CA ALA A 39 -6.57 0.40 -26.34
C ALA A 39 -5.34 0.19 -27.25
N ALA A 40 -4.15 0.01 -26.65
CA ALA A 40 -2.89 -0.13 -27.40
C ALA A 40 -2.52 -1.57 -27.77
N VAL A 41 -3.24 -2.58 -27.26
CA VAL A 41 -3.00 -3.99 -27.64
C VAL A 41 -3.84 -4.38 -28.87
N PRO A 42 -3.34 -5.30 -29.73
CA PRO A 42 -4.01 -5.67 -30.99
C PRO A 42 -5.06 -6.79 -30.80
N PHE A 43 -5.59 -6.98 -29.60
CA PHE A 43 -6.59 -7.99 -29.28
C PHE A 43 -7.60 -7.44 -28.29
N ASP A 44 -8.79 -8.05 -28.23
CA ASP A 44 -9.81 -7.69 -27.25
C ASP A 44 -9.41 -8.19 -25.86
N VAL A 45 -9.23 -7.28 -24.91
CA VAL A 45 -9.00 -7.63 -23.50
C VAL A 45 -10.34 -8.01 -22.87
N PRO A 46 -10.46 -9.21 -22.27
CA PRO A 46 -11.71 -9.64 -21.66
C PRO A 46 -12.18 -8.68 -20.57
N SER A 47 -13.48 -8.38 -20.56
CA SER A 47 -14.09 -7.52 -19.53
C SER A 47 -14.20 -8.20 -18.15
N THR A 48 -14.06 -9.54 -18.10
CA THR A 48 -14.09 -10.37 -16.88
C THR A 48 -12.87 -11.27 -16.83
N GLY A 49 -12.46 -11.64 -15.62
CA GLY A 49 -11.35 -12.56 -15.38
C GLY A 49 -9.96 -11.93 -15.43
N ILE A 50 -9.83 -10.61 -15.64
CA ILE A 50 -8.60 -9.87 -15.48
C ILE A 50 -8.87 -8.49 -14.91
N GLY A 51 -8.19 -8.13 -13.84
CA GLY A 51 -8.38 -6.86 -13.14
C GLY A 51 -7.07 -6.24 -12.66
N PHE A 52 -7.08 -4.93 -12.52
CA PHE A 52 -5.98 -4.12 -12.04
C PHE A 52 -6.31 -3.57 -10.66
N GLY A 53 -5.43 -3.77 -9.69
CA GLY A 53 -5.64 -3.41 -8.30
C GLY A 53 -4.45 -2.71 -7.64
N ALA A 54 -4.73 -2.04 -6.54
CA ALA A 54 -3.77 -1.47 -5.61
C ALA A 54 -3.68 -2.31 -4.35
N VAL A 55 -2.50 -2.31 -3.73
CA VAL A 55 -2.20 -3.00 -2.47
C VAL A 55 -1.59 -1.99 -1.49
N GLY A 56 -1.53 -2.31 -0.22
CA GLY A 56 -0.75 -1.57 0.78
C GLY A 56 -1.17 -0.11 0.95
N SER A 57 -0.22 0.81 0.94
CA SER A 57 -0.43 2.23 1.27
C SER A 57 -1.39 2.94 0.30
N LEU A 58 -1.32 2.63 -1.00
CA LEU A 58 -2.24 3.17 -1.99
C LEU A 58 -3.67 2.69 -1.73
N ALA A 59 -3.85 1.40 -1.47
CA ALA A 59 -5.16 0.84 -1.15
C ALA A 59 -5.75 1.42 0.14
N ARG A 60 -4.92 1.71 1.14
CA ARG A 60 -5.35 2.37 2.38
C ARG A 60 -5.65 3.87 2.24
N GLY A 61 -5.26 4.50 1.13
CA GLY A 61 -5.37 5.94 0.96
C GLY A 61 -4.32 6.74 1.75
N GLN A 62 -3.19 6.13 2.01
CA GLN A 62 -2.12 6.64 2.87
C GLN A 62 -0.82 6.94 2.11
N ILE A 63 -0.86 7.20 0.81
CA ILE A 63 0.35 7.50 0.05
C ILE A 63 0.91 8.88 0.41
N GLY A 64 2.22 8.92 0.66
CA GLY A 64 3.00 10.15 0.82
C GLY A 64 3.42 10.75 -0.52
N PRO A 65 4.07 11.94 -0.51
CA PRO A 65 4.52 12.62 -1.74
C PRO A 65 5.48 11.78 -2.60
N SER A 66 6.32 10.97 -1.98
CA SER A 66 7.32 10.12 -2.64
C SER A 66 7.13 8.63 -2.31
N SER A 67 5.91 8.22 -1.94
CA SER A 67 5.62 6.81 -1.65
C SER A 67 5.63 5.99 -2.92
N ASP A 68 6.20 4.79 -2.85
CA ASP A 68 6.04 3.76 -3.86
C ASP A 68 4.57 3.35 -3.98
N LEU A 69 4.17 2.91 -5.17
CA LEU A 69 2.84 2.40 -5.43
C LEU A 69 2.90 0.89 -5.65
N ASP A 70 2.29 0.13 -4.75
CA ASP A 70 2.18 -1.32 -4.87
C ASP A 70 0.98 -1.67 -5.77
N LEU A 71 1.25 -2.18 -6.96
CA LEU A 71 0.25 -2.46 -7.99
C LEU A 71 0.22 -3.95 -8.35
N VAL A 72 -0.97 -4.46 -8.65
CA VAL A 72 -1.16 -5.85 -9.03
C VAL A 72 -2.14 -6.01 -10.19
N ILE A 73 -1.80 -6.87 -11.15
CA ILE A 73 -2.76 -7.46 -12.07
C ILE A 73 -3.14 -8.83 -11.51
N ILE A 74 -4.43 -9.03 -11.32
CA ILE A 74 -5.01 -10.32 -10.90
C ILE A 74 -5.79 -10.88 -12.09
N TYR A 75 -5.54 -12.15 -12.41
CA TYR A 75 -6.25 -12.81 -13.50
C TYR A 75 -6.64 -14.24 -13.13
N GLU A 76 -7.70 -14.73 -13.78
CA GLU A 76 -8.11 -16.12 -13.74
C GLU A 76 -7.38 -16.91 -14.84
N PRO A 77 -6.89 -18.13 -14.56
CA PRO A 77 -6.30 -18.99 -15.57
C PRO A 77 -7.24 -19.14 -16.76
N HIS A 78 -6.68 -19.19 -17.98
CA HIS A 78 -7.40 -19.36 -19.25
C HIS A 78 -8.24 -18.15 -19.73
N THR A 79 -8.33 -17.06 -18.98
CA THR A 79 -9.01 -15.84 -19.44
C THR A 79 -8.21 -15.13 -20.53
N ILE A 80 -6.91 -15.12 -20.39
CA ILE A 80 -5.95 -14.51 -21.30
C ILE A 80 -4.74 -15.45 -21.44
N ASN A 81 -4.14 -15.57 -22.62
CA ASN A 81 -2.93 -16.37 -22.77
C ASN A 81 -1.69 -15.57 -22.33
N ASP A 82 -0.57 -16.29 -22.10
CA ASP A 82 0.66 -15.69 -21.58
C ASP A 82 1.23 -14.59 -22.48
N GLN A 83 1.13 -14.75 -23.82
CA GLN A 83 1.61 -13.75 -24.76
C GLN A 83 0.78 -12.46 -24.67
N GLN A 84 -0.55 -12.57 -24.67
CA GLN A 84 -1.46 -11.45 -24.52
C GLN A 84 -1.31 -10.76 -23.17
N LEU A 85 -1.16 -11.54 -22.08
CA LEU A 85 -0.92 -11.01 -20.74
C LEU A 85 0.38 -10.21 -20.70
N ASN A 86 1.47 -10.75 -21.25
CA ASN A 86 2.77 -10.04 -21.31
C ASN A 86 2.68 -8.77 -22.16
N GLU A 87 1.95 -8.78 -23.27
CA GLU A 87 1.80 -7.60 -24.10
C GLU A 87 1.00 -6.49 -23.39
N LEU A 88 -0.13 -6.84 -22.78
CA LEU A 88 -0.93 -5.90 -21.97
C LEU A 88 -0.13 -5.32 -20.80
N THR A 89 0.56 -6.18 -20.05
CA THR A 89 1.34 -5.76 -18.89
C THR A 89 2.51 -4.87 -19.29
N ASN A 90 3.20 -5.17 -20.38
CA ASN A 90 4.25 -4.31 -20.92
C ASN A 90 3.72 -2.91 -21.30
N LYS A 91 2.55 -2.84 -21.95
CA LYS A 91 1.92 -1.54 -22.26
C LYS A 91 1.55 -0.75 -21.02
N LEU A 92 1.07 -1.43 -19.99
CA LEU A 92 0.70 -0.79 -18.72
C LEU A 92 1.93 -0.33 -17.91
N TRP A 93 3.00 -1.14 -17.86
CA TRP A 93 4.17 -0.86 -17.01
C TRP A 93 5.20 0.07 -17.67
N TYR A 94 5.30 0.06 -18.99
CA TYR A 94 6.30 0.87 -19.69
C TYR A 94 6.32 2.35 -19.31
N PRO A 95 5.16 3.05 -19.18
CA PRO A 95 5.13 4.44 -18.73
C PRO A 95 5.54 4.64 -17.26
N LEU A 96 5.59 3.55 -16.49
CA LEU A 96 5.80 3.58 -15.04
C LEU A 96 7.19 3.09 -14.62
N TRP A 97 8.02 2.58 -15.54
CA TRP A 97 9.30 1.94 -15.19
C TRP A 97 10.28 2.85 -14.44
N ASP A 98 10.27 4.14 -14.72
CA ASP A 98 11.16 5.12 -14.07
C ASP A 98 10.58 5.67 -12.75
N SER A 99 9.42 5.16 -12.30
CA SER A 99 8.64 5.75 -11.20
C SER A 99 8.80 5.04 -9.84
N GLY A 100 9.68 4.03 -9.72
CA GLY A 100 9.92 3.31 -8.46
C GLY A 100 8.71 2.49 -7.97
N LEU A 101 7.95 1.88 -8.89
CA LEU A 101 6.73 1.13 -8.57
C LEU A 101 7.02 -0.34 -8.35
N ASP A 102 6.43 -0.93 -7.31
CA ASP A 102 6.39 -2.38 -7.14
C ASP A 102 5.16 -2.96 -7.88
N GLN A 103 5.43 -3.81 -8.86
CA GLN A 103 4.45 -4.32 -9.80
C GLN A 103 4.42 -5.84 -9.74
N SER A 104 3.25 -6.42 -9.64
CA SER A 104 3.09 -7.86 -9.68
C SER A 104 1.95 -8.30 -10.60
N VAL A 105 2.15 -9.45 -11.25
CA VAL A 105 1.13 -10.12 -12.05
C VAL A 105 0.92 -11.50 -11.44
N ARG A 106 -0.30 -11.78 -10.99
CA ARG A 106 -0.60 -12.99 -10.22
C ARG A 106 -1.95 -13.57 -10.62
N THR A 107 -2.07 -14.88 -10.61
CA THR A 107 -3.38 -15.51 -10.61
C THR A 107 -4.10 -15.22 -9.30
N ARG A 108 -5.42 -15.28 -9.31
CA ARG A 108 -6.22 -15.19 -8.09
C ARG A 108 -5.74 -16.15 -7.00
N GLN A 109 -5.47 -17.41 -7.36
CA GLN A 109 -4.97 -18.42 -6.42
C GLN A 109 -3.62 -18.03 -5.79
N GLN A 110 -2.69 -17.44 -6.58
CA GLN A 110 -1.43 -16.94 -6.05
C GLN A 110 -1.61 -15.77 -5.08
N CYS A 111 -2.57 -14.87 -5.35
CA CYS A 111 -2.91 -13.78 -4.43
C CYS A 111 -3.47 -14.31 -3.11
N GLU A 112 -4.37 -15.27 -3.17
CA GLU A 112 -4.94 -15.91 -1.99
C GLU A 112 -3.88 -16.63 -1.15
N ALA A 113 -2.88 -17.24 -1.79
CA ALA A 113 -1.77 -17.91 -1.11
C ALA A 113 -0.79 -16.96 -0.41
N VAL A 114 -0.83 -15.64 -0.66
CA VAL A 114 0.04 -14.66 0.00
C VAL A 114 -0.15 -14.68 1.52
N THR A 115 -1.35 -15.03 2.03
CA THR A 115 -1.59 -15.17 3.46
C THR A 115 -0.74 -16.28 4.12
N ASP A 116 -0.19 -17.19 3.34
CA ASP A 116 0.67 -18.28 3.79
C ASP A 116 2.17 -17.93 3.65
N SER A 117 2.48 -16.78 3.04
CA SER A 117 3.85 -16.25 2.85
C SER A 117 4.37 -15.53 4.10
N ASP A 118 5.41 -14.71 3.95
CA ASP A 118 5.90 -13.89 5.05
C ASP A 118 4.85 -12.91 5.59
N LEU A 119 4.97 -12.52 6.85
CA LEU A 119 3.98 -11.68 7.52
C LEU A 119 3.85 -10.26 6.93
N PRO A 120 4.93 -9.55 6.58
CA PRO A 120 4.84 -8.25 5.95
C PRO A 120 4.02 -8.27 4.67
N ALA A 121 4.27 -9.24 3.78
CA ALA A 121 3.50 -9.42 2.56
C ALA A 121 2.03 -9.77 2.87
N ALA A 122 1.79 -10.76 3.75
CA ALA A 122 0.43 -11.14 4.15
C ALA A 122 -0.38 -9.96 4.68
N MET A 123 0.19 -9.12 5.56
CA MET A 123 -0.48 -7.93 6.08
C MET A 123 -0.70 -6.86 5.02
N GLY A 124 0.25 -6.65 4.10
CA GLY A 124 0.12 -5.67 3.01
C GLY A 124 -1.05 -6.00 2.07
N TRP A 125 -1.27 -7.29 1.82
CA TRP A 125 -2.34 -7.77 0.94
C TRP A 125 -3.74 -7.78 1.57
N LEU A 126 -3.89 -7.46 2.86
CA LEU A 126 -5.21 -7.28 3.48
C LEU A 126 -5.95 -6.04 2.95
N ASP A 127 -5.22 -5.11 2.31
CA ASP A 127 -5.75 -3.84 1.80
C ASP A 127 -5.78 -3.82 0.26
N VAL A 128 -6.27 -4.87 -0.38
CA VAL A 128 -6.43 -4.88 -1.85
C VAL A 128 -7.64 -4.07 -2.26
N LYS A 129 -7.48 -3.15 -3.24
CA LYS A 129 -8.57 -2.36 -3.82
C LYS A 129 -8.56 -2.36 -5.34
N PRO A 130 -9.73 -2.39 -6.00
CA PRO A 130 -9.82 -2.34 -7.46
C PRO A 130 -9.45 -0.94 -7.99
N ILE A 131 -8.76 -0.92 -9.13
CA ILE A 131 -8.47 0.27 -9.93
C ILE A 131 -9.29 0.23 -11.23
N ALA A 132 -9.13 -0.83 -12.04
CA ALA A 132 -9.75 -0.98 -13.36
C ALA A 132 -9.89 -2.46 -13.77
N GLY A 133 -10.43 -2.72 -14.95
CA GLY A 133 -10.71 -4.08 -15.44
C GLY A 133 -11.84 -4.75 -14.67
N ASP A 134 -11.72 -6.04 -14.42
CA ASP A 134 -12.68 -6.80 -13.59
C ASP A 134 -12.56 -6.43 -12.11
N THR A 135 -13.25 -5.38 -11.70
CA THR A 135 -13.27 -4.92 -10.30
C THR A 135 -13.96 -5.91 -9.36
N ALA A 136 -14.86 -6.75 -9.87
CA ALA A 136 -15.51 -7.78 -9.08
C ALA A 136 -14.53 -8.91 -8.73
N LEU A 137 -13.67 -9.32 -9.68
CA LEU A 137 -12.58 -10.26 -9.43
C LEU A 137 -11.65 -9.75 -8.32
N ILE A 138 -11.21 -8.49 -8.41
CA ILE A 138 -10.32 -7.89 -7.38
C ILE A 138 -11.00 -7.89 -6.02
N SER A 139 -12.26 -7.46 -5.93
CA SER A 139 -13.01 -7.41 -4.67
C SER A 139 -13.27 -8.80 -4.08
N ALA A 140 -13.58 -9.79 -4.91
CA ALA A 140 -13.76 -11.17 -4.48
C ALA A 140 -12.42 -11.76 -3.97
N THR A 141 -11.31 -11.46 -4.64
CA THR A 141 -9.97 -11.89 -4.20
C THR A 141 -9.61 -11.26 -2.85
N ALA A 142 -9.86 -9.96 -2.66
CA ALA A 142 -9.64 -9.27 -1.38
C ALA A 142 -10.46 -9.92 -0.24
N THR A 143 -11.72 -10.26 -0.49
CA THR A 143 -12.57 -10.97 0.47
C THR A 143 -11.99 -12.34 0.83
N SER A 144 -11.57 -13.11 -0.17
CA SER A 144 -10.97 -14.44 0.03
C SER A 144 -9.65 -14.36 0.83
N ILE A 145 -8.79 -13.39 0.54
CA ILE A 145 -7.56 -13.12 1.30
C ILE A 145 -7.89 -12.85 2.78
N LEU A 146 -8.85 -11.97 3.05
CA LEU A 146 -9.27 -11.65 4.42
C LEU A 146 -9.82 -12.87 5.17
N GLU A 147 -10.62 -13.69 4.51
CA GLU A 147 -11.15 -14.91 5.12
C GLU A 147 -10.05 -15.94 5.44
N ARG A 148 -9.07 -16.10 4.54
CA ARG A 148 -7.90 -16.96 4.78
C ARG A 148 -7.07 -16.43 5.95
N TRP A 149 -6.81 -15.12 6.00
CA TRP A 149 -6.12 -14.46 7.10
C TRP A 149 -6.82 -14.74 8.45
N ARG A 150 -8.14 -14.55 8.53
CA ARG A 150 -8.94 -14.83 9.74
C ARG A 150 -8.77 -16.27 10.25
N ARG A 151 -8.68 -17.23 9.33
CA ARG A 151 -8.47 -18.65 9.68
C ARG A 151 -7.02 -18.94 10.13
N ALA A 152 -6.05 -18.28 9.53
CA ALA A 152 -4.63 -18.54 9.73
C ALA A 152 -4.01 -17.78 10.91
N VAL A 153 -4.44 -16.52 11.14
CA VAL A 153 -3.74 -15.56 12.00
C VAL A 153 -3.55 -16.03 13.45
N ARG A 154 -4.51 -16.76 14.01
CA ARG A 154 -4.39 -17.28 15.39
C ARG A 154 -3.17 -18.20 15.54
N LYS A 155 -2.90 -19.03 14.54
CA LYS A 155 -1.73 -19.90 14.52
C LYS A 155 -0.43 -19.13 14.27
N ARG A 156 -0.52 -18.01 13.56
CA ARG A 156 0.61 -17.13 13.22
C ARG A 156 0.91 -16.06 14.29
N LEU A 157 0.10 -15.98 15.35
CA LEU A 157 0.29 -14.98 16.41
C LEU A 157 1.71 -15.01 17.04
N PRO A 158 2.32 -16.17 17.33
CA PRO A 158 3.71 -16.20 17.83
C PRO A 158 4.71 -15.59 16.84
N GLU A 159 4.52 -15.80 15.54
CA GLU A 159 5.36 -15.22 14.48
C GLU A 159 5.20 -13.70 14.40
N LEU A 160 3.96 -13.19 14.48
CA LEU A 160 3.64 -11.76 14.59
C LEU A 160 4.34 -11.10 15.77
N LEU A 161 4.23 -11.70 16.95
CA LEU A 161 4.88 -11.19 18.18
C LEU A 161 6.41 -11.20 18.06
N ASN A 162 6.97 -12.25 17.47
CA ASN A 162 8.42 -12.34 17.26
C ASN A 162 8.92 -11.28 16.26
N SER A 163 8.19 -11.07 15.16
CA SER A 163 8.48 -10.01 14.18
C SER A 163 8.45 -8.62 14.84
N ALA A 164 7.43 -8.33 15.67
CA ALA A 164 7.34 -7.07 16.40
C ALA A 164 8.49 -6.89 17.41
N ARG A 165 8.93 -7.96 18.09
CA ARG A 165 10.09 -7.92 19.00
C ARG A 165 11.39 -7.66 18.25
N LYS A 166 11.64 -8.36 17.12
CA LYS A 166 12.82 -8.14 16.28
C LYS A 166 12.91 -6.68 15.81
N ARG A 167 11.78 -6.09 15.37
CA ARG A 167 11.75 -4.67 14.99
C ARG A 167 12.06 -3.74 16.19
N LEU A 168 11.55 -4.06 17.39
CA LEU A 168 11.87 -3.29 18.58
C LEU A 168 13.37 -3.33 18.90
N ASP A 169 14.01 -4.50 18.76
CA ASP A 169 15.44 -4.68 19.04
C ASP A 169 16.31 -3.93 18.00
N GLU A 170 15.87 -3.89 16.73
CA GLU A 170 16.60 -3.26 15.63
C GLU A 170 16.37 -1.74 15.55
N PHE A 171 15.14 -1.28 15.68
CA PHE A 171 14.75 0.12 15.45
C PHE A 171 14.42 0.89 16.73
N GLY A 172 14.37 0.23 17.89
CA GLY A 172 14.04 0.85 19.17
C GLY A 172 12.58 1.32 19.28
N ARG A 173 12.35 2.22 20.25
CA ARG A 173 11.04 2.83 20.50
C ARG A 173 11.03 4.26 19.99
N LEU A 174 10.07 4.61 19.14
CA LEU A 174 9.94 5.92 18.50
C LEU A 174 10.07 7.08 19.52
N ALA A 175 9.36 6.99 20.64
CA ALA A 175 9.30 8.05 21.65
C ALA A 175 10.64 8.34 22.36
N TYR A 176 11.65 7.48 22.25
CA TYR A 176 12.94 7.63 22.96
C TYR A 176 14.13 7.87 22.04
N LEU A 177 13.89 8.05 20.74
CA LEU A 177 14.95 8.24 19.76
C LEU A 177 14.97 9.69 19.25
N ASN A 178 16.17 10.25 19.14
CA ASN A 178 16.36 11.60 18.57
C ASN A 178 16.11 11.63 17.05
N GLN A 179 16.35 10.52 16.36
CA GLN A 179 16.19 10.36 14.92
C GLN A 179 15.50 9.02 14.60
N PRO A 180 14.22 8.87 15.00
CA PRO A 180 13.50 7.62 14.84
C PRO A 180 13.21 7.31 13.37
N ASP A 181 13.14 6.02 13.06
CA ASP A 181 12.42 5.54 11.89
C ASP A 181 10.93 5.51 12.23
N ILE A 182 10.14 6.42 11.68
CA ILE A 182 8.70 6.57 11.98
C ILE A 182 7.85 5.44 11.41
N LYS A 183 8.41 4.62 10.53
CA LYS A 183 7.72 3.45 9.95
C LYS A 183 8.03 2.20 10.78
N GLU A 184 9.30 1.91 11.05
CA GLU A 184 9.73 0.62 11.60
C GLU A 184 9.88 0.63 13.13
N ALA A 185 10.20 1.77 13.78
CA ALA A 185 10.33 1.84 15.23
C ALA A 185 9.01 1.46 15.93
N ARG A 186 9.10 0.90 17.13
CA ARG A 186 7.91 0.58 17.93
C ARG A 186 7.12 1.84 18.26
N GLY A 187 5.84 1.83 17.97
CA GLY A 187 4.95 2.99 17.99
C GLY A 187 4.85 3.69 16.64
N GLY A 188 5.51 3.19 15.59
CA GLY A 188 5.48 3.74 14.24
C GLY A 188 4.37 3.15 13.35
N LEU A 189 4.40 3.53 12.08
CA LEU A 189 3.35 3.18 11.10
C LEU A 189 3.21 1.67 10.85
N ARG A 190 4.28 0.89 11.00
CA ARG A 190 4.22 -0.58 10.86
C ARG A 190 3.37 -1.21 11.97
N ASP A 191 3.37 -0.63 13.17
CA ASP A 191 2.52 -1.11 14.26
C ASP A 191 1.04 -0.81 13.99
N SER A 192 0.70 0.30 13.32
CA SER A 192 -0.68 0.57 12.90
C SER A 192 -1.19 -0.45 11.88
N VAL A 193 -0.32 -0.92 10.97
CA VAL A 193 -0.65 -2.01 10.04
C VAL A 193 -0.89 -3.32 10.80
N LEU A 194 -0.05 -3.63 11.78
CA LEU A 194 -0.23 -4.82 12.63
C LEU A 194 -1.54 -4.76 13.43
N VAL A 195 -1.85 -3.62 14.05
CA VAL A 195 -3.12 -3.40 14.76
C VAL A 195 -4.31 -3.60 13.82
N SER A 196 -4.25 -3.01 12.61
CA SER A 196 -5.30 -3.19 11.61
C SER A 196 -5.48 -4.66 11.22
N ALA A 197 -4.39 -5.40 11.00
CA ALA A 197 -4.43 -6.82 10.66
C ALA A 197 -5.05 -7.69 11.77
N LEU A 198 -4.77 -7.36 13.04
CA LEU A 198 -5.38 -8.03 14.20
C LEU A 198 -6.86 -7.66 14.35
N THR A 199 -7.21 -6.40 14.12
CA THR A 199 -8.60 -5.92 14.22
C THR A 199 -9.50 -6.57 13.15
N VAL A 200 -9.09 -6.57 11.89
CA VAL A 200 -9.90 -7.19 10.81
C VAL A 200 -10.00 -8.71 10.94
N SER A 201 -9.13 -9.33 11.74
CA SER A 201 -9.17 -10.75 12.05
C SER A 201 -10.01 -11.08 13.29
N TRP A 202 -10.56 -10.09 13.98
CA TRP A 202 -11.33 -10.21 15.23
C TRP A 202 -10.52 -10.79 16.40
N LEU A 203 -9.21 -10.73 16.38
CA LEU A 203 -8.35 -11.13 17.49
C LEU A 203 -8.14 -10.03 18.53
N ALA A 204 -8.29 -8.78 18.12
CA ALA A 204 -8.20 -7.63 18.99
C ALA A 204 -9.15 -6.53 18.54
N ASP A 205 -9.63 -5.76 19.48
CA ASP A 205 -10.37 -4.53 19.16
C ASP A 205 -9.40 -3.43 18.70
N ARG A 206 -9.93 -2.51 17.90
CA ARG A 206 -9.19 -1.29 17.56
C ARG A 206 -8.95 -0.48 18.83
N PRO A 207 -7.74 0.04 19.07
CA PRO A 207 -7.50 0.88 20.23
C PRO A 207 -8.46 2.08 20.28
N HIS A 208 -8.97 2.38 21.46
CA HIS A 208 -9.84 3.52 21.69
C HIS A 208 -9.06 4.82 21.90
N GLY A 209 -9.78 5.95 21.97
CA GLY A 209 -9.21 7.28 22.22
C GLY A 209 -8.60 7.90 20.97
N ARG A 210 -7.39 8.45 21.11
CA ARG A 210 -6.74 9.25 20.06
C ARG A 210 -5.91 8.43 19.06
N TYR A 211 -6.07 7.11 19.03
CA TYR A 211 -5.25 6.24 18.19
C TYR A 211 -5.25 6.65 16.71
N ASP A 212 -6.42 6.98 16.15
CA ASP A 212 -6.54 7.38 14.74
C ASP A 212 -5.88 8.73 14.48
N ASP A 213 -6.03 9.69 15.40
CA ASP A 213 -5.38 11.00 15.32
C ASP A 213 -3.86 10.86 15.36
N GLU A 214 -3.34 9.95 16.18
CA GLU A 214 -1.90 9.70 16.31
C GLU A 214 -1.33 9.02 15.06
N VAL A 215 -2.06 8.09 14.46
CA VAL A 215 -1.68 7.51 13.16
C VAL A 215 -1.66 8.57 12.06
N GLU A 216 -2.68 9.44 12.01
CA GLU A 216 -2.72 10.55 11.06
C GLU A 216 -1.55 11.53 11.26
N ALA A 217 -1.21 11.85 12.52
CA ALA A 217 -0.05 12.69 12.84
C ALA A 217 1.27 12.06 12.35
N LEU A 218 1.46 10.74 12.52
CA LEU A 218 2.64 10.04 11.99
C LEU A 218 2.69 10.07 10.45
N LEU A 219 1.53 9.97 9.80
CA LEU A 219 1.45 10.10 8.34
C LEU A 219 1.78 11.53 7.89
N ASP A 220 1.39 12.56 8.66
CA ASP A 220 1.76 13.94 8.39
C ASP A 220 3.26 14.16 8.52
N VAL A 221 3.88 13.64 9.58
CA VAL A 221 5.34 13.69 9.77
C VAL A 221 6.06 12.96 8.61
N ARG A 222 5.57 11.80 8.17
CA ARG A 222 6.14 11.12 7.01
C ARG A 222 6.06 11.96 5.75
N ASP A 223 4.92 12.60 5.49
CA ASP A 223 4.75 13.47 4.34
C ASP A 223 5.75 14.63 4.36
N CYS A 224 6.00 15.25 5.53
CA CYS A 224 7.03 16.26 5.71
C CYS A 224 8.44 15.72 5.44
N ILE A 225 8.76 14.52 5.95
CA ILE A 225 10.07 13.88 5.70
C ILE A 225 10.26 13.64 4.20
N HIS A 226 9.26 13.14 3.47
CA HIS A 226 9.32 12.91 2.03
C HIS A 226 9.62 14.21 1.27
N LEU A 227 8.96 15.32 1.65
CA LEU A 227 9.19 16.62 1.02
C LEU A 227 10.60 17.16 1.31
N ALA A 228 11.02 17.10 2.56
CA ALA A 228 12.35 17.54 2.98
C ALA A 228 13.48 16.72 2.36
N ALA A 229 13.27 15.40 2.21
CA ALA A 229 14.24 14.48 1.64
C ALA A 229 14.22 14.44 0.09
N GLY A 230 13.11 14.84 -0.54
CA GLY A 230 12.89 14.70 -1.99
C GLY A 230 12.79 13.25 -2.48
N LYS A 231 12.54 12.29 -1.58
CA LYS A 231 12.45 10.85 -1.87
C LYS A 231 11.66 10.11 -0.80
N ASP A 232 11.35 8.82 -1.02
CA ASP A 232 10.83 7.97 0.04
C ASP A 232 11.87 7.83 1.16
N ALA A 233 11.52 8.32 2.33
CA ALA A 233 12.33 8.28 3.54
C ALA A 233 11.43 8.20 4.76
N ASN A 234 11.86 7.40 5.75
CA ASN A 234 11.07 7.18 6.96
C ASN A 234 11.81 7.58 8.24
N ARG A 235 13.09 8.00 8.12
CA ARG A 235 13.90 8.40 9.26
C ARG A 235 13.86 9.91 9.46
N LEU A 236 13.43 10.35 10.63
CA LEU A 236 13.39 11.76 11.01
C LEU A 236 14.80 12.25 11.37
N LEU A 237 15.59 12.61 10.39
CA LEU A 237 16.94 13.13 10.57
C LEU A 237 16.94 14.55 11.12
N ALA A 238 18.00 14.93 11.85
CA ALA A 238 18.13 16.27 12.42
C ALA A 238 17.90 17.44 11.43
N PRO A 239 18.38 17.39 10.16
CA PRO A 239 18.10 18.45 9.19
C PRO A 239 16.60 18.61 8.85
N TYR A 240 15.77 17.57 9.01
CA TYR A 240 14.32 17.62 8.74
C TYR A 240 13.50 18.10 9.93
N GLN A 241 14.08 18.11 11.13
CA GLN A 241 13.41 18.55 12.36
C GLN A 241 13.28 20.07 12.49
N ALA A 242 14.05 20.82 11.71
CA ALA A 242 14.10 22.28 11.72
C ALA A 242 13.26 22.94 10.61
N GLN A 243 12.60 22.15 9.78
CA GLN A 243 11.72 22.60 8.70
C GLN A 243 10.24 22.43 9.10
#